data_e66da3357228e53ab6221e859dd38e1b
#
_entry.id   e66da3357228e53ab6221e859dd38e1b
#
_cell.length_a   1.000
_cell.length_b   1.000
_cell.length_c   1.000
_cell.angle_alpha   90.00
_cell.angle_beta   90.00
_cell.angle_gamma   90.00
#
_symmetry.space_group_name_H-M   'P 1'
#
loop_
_entity.id
_entity.type
_entity.pdbx_description
1 polymer ?
#
loop_
_entity_poly.entity_id
_entity_poly.type
_entity_poly.pdbx_seq_one_letter_code
_entity_poly.pdbx_strand_id
1 'polypeptide(L)'
;MSQPYIGEIRLVGFTFAPSGWALCNGQAMPIAEYEALFNLIGTTYGGDGVNTFNLPNLQSRVPFHMGANNMGDNFIIGQIAGSESVTLTTLQIPAHSHTLAANSGTGSQPSPAAGVWAGSTLDQFSTGAPANAMSPNGTTNSGGNLPHDNVSPVLVVNFVISLFGIYPSQG
;
A
#
# COMPACT_ATOMS: atom_id res chain seq x y z
N MET A 1 -28.44 -11.38 -27.24
CA MET A 1 -27.36 -10.85 -26.34
C MET A 1 -26.60 -9.82 -27.14
N SER A 2 -26.37 -8.64 -26.60
CA SER A 2 -25.56 -7.61 -27.28
C SER A 2 -24.11 -8.09 -27.37
N GLN A 3 -23.48 -7.90 -28.52
CA GLN A 3 -22.06 -8.17 -28.68
C GLN A 3 -21.25 -7.17 -27.82
N PRO A 4 -20.20 -7.61 -27.10
CA PRO A 4 -19.34 -6.71 -26.35
C PRO A 4 -18.50 -5.86 -27.30
N TYR A 5 -17.96 -4.75 -26.80
CA TYR A 5 -16.85 -4.07 -27.46
C TYR A 5 -15.53 -4.82 -27.21
N ILE A 6 -14.63 -4.82 -28.20
CA ILE A 6 -13.25 -5.32 -27.98
C ILE A 6 -12.61 -4.47 -26.86
N GLY A 7 -11.96 -5.12 -25.89
CA GLY A 7 -11.35 -4.43 -24.76
C GLY A 7 -12.33 -4.04 -23.65
N GLU A 8 -13.63 -4.37 -23.77
CA GLU A 8 -14.60 -4.15 -22.70
C GLU A 8 -14.25 -4.98 -21.47
N ILE A 9 -14.20 -4.35 -20.28
CA ILE A 9 -13.93 -5.03 -19.02
C ILE A 9 -15.22 -5.17 -18.23
N ARG A 10 -15.49 -6.37 -17.71
CA ARG A 10 -16.65 -6.69 -16.87
C ARG A 10 -16.24 -7.33 -15.56
N LEU A 11 -17.01 -7.06 -14.52
CA LEU A 11 -16.98 -7.78 -13.25
C LEU A 11 -17.81 -9.06 -13.34
N VAL A 12 -17.25 -10.16 -12.84
CA VAL A 12 -17.92 -11.48 -12.83
C VAL A 12 -17.71 -12.17 -11.47
N GLY A 13 -18.73 -12.89 -11.01
CA GLY A 13 -18.72 -13.62 -9.74
C GLY A 13 -18.24 -15.08 -9.85
N PHE A 14 -17.64 -15.48 -10.97
CA PHE A 14 -17.16 -16.84 -11.21
C PHE A 14 -15.65 -16.87 -11.50
N THR A 15 -15.04 -18.05 -11.48
CA THR A 15 -13.58 -18.23 -11.41
C THR A 15 -12.88 -18.42 -12.75
N PHE A 16 -13.60 -18.44 -13.86
CA PHE A 16 -13.05 -18.67 -15.21
C PHE A 16 -13.44 -17.56 -16.19
N ALA A 17 -12.69 -17.39 -17.25
CA ALA A 17 -13.05 -16.49 -18.34
C ALA A 17 -13.98 -17.25 -19.33
N PRO A 18 -15.15 -16.71 -19.69
CA PRO A 18 -16.00 -17.28 -20.74
C PRO A 18 -15.29 -17.30 -22.09
N SER A 19 -15.79 -18.10 -23.03
CA SER A 19 -15.27 -18.11 -24.40
C SER A 19 -15.28 -16.70 -25.00
N GLY A 20 -14.18 -16.29 -25.62
CA GLY A 20 -13.97 -14.97 -26.17
C GLY A 20 -13.57 -13.89 -25.15
N TRP A 21 -13.35 -14.26 -23.89
CA TRP A 21 -12.88 -13.39 -22.81
C TRP A 21 -11.60 -13.94 -22.18
N ALA A 22 -10.83 -13.07 -21.53
CA ALA A 22 -9.68 -13.45 -20.71
C ALA A 22 -9.75 -12.76 -19.33
N LEU A 23 -9.08 -13.36 -18.33
CA LEU A 23 -8.99 -12.74 -17.01
C LEU A 23 -8.02 -11.54 -17.04
N CYS A 24 -8.34 -10.48 -16.31
CA CYS A 24 -7.47 -9.32 -16.15
C CYS A 24 -6.38 -9.58 -15.08
N ASN A 25 -5.49 -10.51 -15.36
CA ASN A 25 -4.42 -10.98 -14.47
C ASN A 25 -3.01 -10.61 -14.97
N GLY A 26 -2.91 -9.76 -15.99
CA GLY A 26 -1.63 -9.32 -16.54
C GLY A 26 -0.96 -10.30 -17.49
N GLN A 27 -1.67 -11.34 -17.92
CA GLN A 27 -1.08 -12.36 -18.83
C GLN A 27 -0.66 -11.76 -20.17
N ALA A 28 0.43 -12.30 -20.74
CA ALA A 28 0.89 -11.96 -22.07
C ALA A 28 0.02 -12.65 -23.15
N MET A 29 -0.37 -11.89 -24.17
CA MET A 29 -1.15 -12.34 -25.30
C MET A 29 -0.36 -12.21 -26.60
N PRO A 30 -0.43 -13.19 -27.51
CA PRO A 30 0.23 -13.09 -28.81
C PRO A 30 -0.48 -12.07 -29.72
N ILE A 31 0.28 -11.13 -30.29
CA ILE A 31 -0.25 -10.09 -31.19
C ILE A 31 -0.91 -10.72 -32.42
N ALA A 32 -0.29 -11.77 -32.97
CA ALA A 32 -0.78 -12.44 -34.19
C ALA A 32 -2.19 -13.02 -34.05
N GLU A 33 -2.61 -13.40 -32.85
CA GLU A 33 -3.94 -13.97 -32.60
C GLU A 33 -4.97 -12.89 -32.19
N TYR A 34 -4.51 -11.77 -31.60
CA TYR A 34 -5.38 -10.73 -31.02
C TYR A 34 -5.02 -9.34 -31.54
N GLU A 35 -4.76 -9.24 -32.85
CA GLU A 35 -4.32 -8.00 -33.50
C GLU A 35 -5.30 -6.83 -33.26
N ALA A 36 -6.61 -7.08 -33.33
CA ALA A 36 -7.61 -6.04 -33.12
C ALA A 36 -7.59 -5.48 -31.68
N LEU A 37 -7.36 -6.33 -30.68
CA LEU A 37 -7.21 -5.90 -29.29
C LEU A 37 -5.87 -5.16 -29.10
N PHE A 38 -4.78 -5.66 -29.71
CA PHE A 38 -3.49 -4.97 -29.66
C PHE A 38 -3.56 -3.58 -30.30
N ASN A 39 -4.24 -3.42 -31.43
CA ASN A 39 -4.44 -2.11 -32.06
C ASN A 39 -5.20 -1.13 -31.17
N LEU A 40 -6.03 -1.62 -30.26
CA LEU A 40 -6.80 -0.80 -29.33
C LEU A 40 -6.02 -0.41 -28.06
N ILE A 41 -5.36 -1.37 -27.41
CA ILE A 41 -4.73 -1.14 -26.11
C ILE A 41 -3.20 -1.06 -26.17
N GLY A 42 -2.59 -1.50 -27.27
CA GLY A 42 -1.13 -1.47 -27.45
C GLY A 42 -0.37 -2.16 -26.33
N THR A 43 0.75 -1.57 -25.94
CA THR A 43 1.59 -1.98 -24.81
C THR A 43 1.31 -1.20 -23.52
N THR A 44 0.13 -0.58 -23.40
CA THR A 44 -0.27 0.22 -22.23
C THR A 44 -0.11 -0.54 -20.91
N TYR A 45 -0.33 -1.84 -20.91
CA TYR A 45 -0.21 -2.72 -19.74
C TYR A 45 1.06 -3.58 -19.76
N GLY A 46 1.98 -3.38 -20.73
CA GLY A 46 3.24 -4.08 -20.90
C GLY A 46 3.26 -5.00 -22.14
N GLY A 47 4.29 -5.81 -22.22
CA GLY A 47 4.60 -6.65 -23.38
C GLY A 47 5.76 -6.08 -24.19
N ASP A 48 6.22 -6.84 -25.20
CA ASP A 48 7.34 -6.44 -26.07
C ASP A 48 6.89 -5.57 -27.28
N GLY A 49 5.60 -5.54 -27.58
CA GLY A 49 5.03 -4.79 -28.69
C GLY A 49 5.39 -5.32 -30.09
N VAL A 50 6.07 -6.45 -30.17
CA VAL A 50 6.51 -7.11 -31.40
C VAL A 50 5.79 -8.46 -31.56
N ASN A 51 5.85 -9.30 -30.56
CA ASN A 51 5.21 -10.61 -30.53
C ASN A 51 4.07 -10.68 -29.50
N THR A 52 4.20 -9.94 -28.41
CA THR A 52 3.27 -10.01 -27.27
C THR A 52 2.90 -8.62 -26.74
N PHE A 53 1.72 -8.57 -26.15
CA PHE A 53 1.24 -7.46 -25.31
C PHE A 53 0.58 -8.03 -24.07
N ASN A 54 0.51 -7.25 -22.98
CA ASN A 54 -0.10 -7.71 -21.74
C ASN A 54 -1.51 -7.20 -21.58
N LEU A 55 -2.37 -8.02 -20.97
CA LEU A 55 -3.67 -7.61 -20.47
C LEU A 55 -3.54 -6.78 -19.19
N PRO A 56 -4.55 -5.97 -18.83
CA PRO A 56 -4.59 -5.30 -17.54
C PRO A 56 -4.43 -6.29 -16.39
N ASN A 57 -3.67 -5.91 -15.36
CA ASN A 57 -3.60 -6.66 -14.11
C ASN A 57 -4.39 -5.94 -13.02
N LEU A 58 -5.58 -6.47 -12.71
CA LEU A 58 -6.47 -5.94 -11.67
C LEU A 58 -6.44 -6.78 -10.38
N GLN A 59 -5.49 -7.72 -10.25
CA GLN A 59 -5.30 -8.49 -9.03
C GLN A 59 -4.85 -7.56 -7.91
N SER A 60 -5.57 -7.59 -6.78
CA SER A 60 -5.33 -6.73 -5.62
C SER A 60 -5.39 -5.21 -5.91
N ARG A 61 -6.11 -4.80 -6.97
CA ARG A 61 -6.22 -3.41 -7.41
C ARG A 61 -7.65 -2.97 -7.58
N VAL A 62 -7.91 -1.72 -7.21
CA VAL A 62 -9.18 -1.05 -7.49
C VAL A 62 -9.03 -0.28 -8.81
N PRO A 63 -9.94 -0.46 -9.78
CA PRO A 63 -9.91 0.34 -11.00
C PRO A 63 -10.19 1.82 -10.69
N PHE A 64 -9.38 2.69 -11.28
CA PHE A 64 -9.45 4.12 -11.10
C PHE A 64 -9.57 4.82 -12.47
N HIS A 65 -10.39 5.89 -12.55
CA HIS A 65 -10.55 6.63 -13.80
C HIS A 65 -9.34 7.52 -14.07
N MET A 66 -8.86 7.54 -15.33
CA MET A 66 -7.78 8.44 -15.74
C MET A 66 -8.21 9.92 -15.62
N GLY A 67 -7.27 10.80 -15.32
CA GLY A 67 -7.51 12.24 -15.20
C GLY A 67 -6.88 12.85 -13.96
N ALA A 68 -7.09 14.13 -13.78
CA ALA A 68 -6.57 14.86 -12.61
C ALA A 68 -7.49 14.69 -11.40
N ASN A 69 -6.90 14.49 -10.21
CA ASN A 69 -7.63 14.57 -8.95
C ASN A 69 -7.64 16.02 -8.40
N ASN A 70 -8.38 16.23 -7.32
CA ASN A 70 -8.48 17.54 -6.67
C ASN A 70 -7.19 17.98 -5.95
N MET A 71 -6.19 17.11 -5.86
CA MET A 71 -4.87 17.38 -5.24
C MET A 71 -3.82 17.78 -6.29
N GLY A 72 -4.17 17.74 -7.57
CA GLY A 72 -3.25 18.08 -8.68
C GLY A 72 -2.50 16.89 -9.27
N ASP A 73 -2.70 15.67 -8.76
CA ASP A 73 -2.12 14.47 -9.36
C ASP A 73 -2.88 14.12 -10.64
N ASN A 74 -2.14 13.71 -11.66
CA ASN A 74 -2.71 13.27 -12.93
C ASN A 74 -2.48 11.77 -13.12
N PHE A 75 -3.55 11.01 -13.29
CA PHE A 75 -3.54 9.57 -13.52
C PHE A 75 -3.69 9.28 -15.00
N ILE A 76 -2.79 8.46 -15.53
CA ILE A 76 -2.84 8.01 -16.93
C ILE A 76 -3.28 6.56 -17.02
N ILE A 77 -3.88 6.18 -18.14
CA ILE A 77 -4.30 4.79 -18.36
C ILE A 77 -3.12 3.83 -18.26
N GLY A 78 -3.31 2.69 -17.61
CA GLY A 78 -2.24 1.71 -17.34
C GLY A 78 -1.38 2.00 -16.12
N GLN A 79 -1.48 3.17 -15.51
CA GLN A 79 -0.69 3.53 -14.33
C GLN A 79 -1.09 2.66 -13.13
N ILE A 80 -0.07 2.16 -12.42
CA ILE A 80 -0.21 1.42 -11.16
C ILE A 80 0.21 2.35 -10.03
N ALA A 81 -0.59 2.42 -8.98
CA ALA A 81 -0.32 3.24 -7.79
C ALA A 81 -0.76 2.52 -6.51
N GLY A 82 -0.30 3.04 -5.37
CA GLY A 82 -0.61 2.51 -4.04
C GLY A 82 0.34 1.41 -3.58
N SER A 83 0.16 0.97 -2.33
CA SER A 83 0.95 -0.08 -1.69
C SER A 83 0.05 -0.94 -0.81
N GLU A 84 0.22 -2.26 -0.88
CA GLU A 84 -0.52 -3.23 -0.07
C GLU A 84 0.01 -3.33 1.36
N SER A 85 1.27 -2.95 1.58
CA SER A 85 1.95 -3.01 2.86
C SER A 85 2.73 -1.73 3.10
N VAL A 86 2.64 -1.20 4.31
CA VAL A 86 3.31 0.06 4.70
C VAL A 86 4.07 -0.13 6.00
N THR A 87 5.33 0.30 6.01
CA THR A 87 6.14 0.45 7.22
C THR A 87 6.22 1.93 7.56
N LEU A 88 5.77 2.31 8.76
CA LEU A 88 5.81 3.70 9.19
C LEU A 88 7.25 4.13 9.48
N THR A 89 7.59 5.30 8.96
CA THR A 89 8.84 5.99 9.32
C THR A 89 8.61 6.89 10.53
N THR A 90 9.70 7.33 11.18
CA THR A 90 9.63 8.24 12.34
C THR A 90 8.92 9.56 12.02
N LEU A 91 8.95 10.03 10.75
CA LEU A 91 8.27 11.24 10.31
C LEU A 91 6.75 11.04 10.11
N GLN A 92 6.30 9.80 10.00
CA GLN A 92 4.89 9.45 9.81
C GLN A 92 4.19 9.11 11.13
N ILE A 93 4.95 8.96 12.20
CA ILE A 93 4.40 8.73 13.54
C ILE A 93 4.10 10.10 14.17
N PRO A 94 2.91 10.32 14.76
CA PRO A 94 2.59 11.56 15.45
C PRO A 94 3.60 11.85 16.55
N ALA A 95 4.03 13.10 16.67
CA ALA A 95 4.91 13.54 17.76
C ALA A 95 4.18 13.32 19.09
N HIS A 96 4.83 12.61 19.99
CA HIS A 96 4.30 12.34 21.33
C HIS A 96 5.44 12.37 22.35
N SER A 97 5.10 12.56 23.64
CA SER A 97 6.03 12.56 24.77
C SER A 97 5.49 11.68 25.89
N HIS A 98 6.39 11.16 26.68
CA HIS A 98 6.04 10.41 27.89
C HIS A 98 6.43 11.24 29.12
N THR A 99 5.49 11.38 30.05
CA THR A 99 5.76 12.04 31.32
C THR A 99 6.36 11.01 32.28
N LEU A 100 7.53 11.31 32.80
CA LEU A 100 8.12 10.50 33.88
C LEU A 100 7.39 10.82 35.18
N ALA A 101 6.81 9.82 35.80
CA ALA A 101 6.18 9.97 37.12
C ALA A 101 7.25 10.06 38.20
N ALA A 102 7.08 11.02 39.11
CA ALA A 102 7.93 11.18 40.26
C ALA A 102 7.09 11.55 41.51
N ASN A 103 7.58 11.21 42.67
CA ASN A 103 6.99 11.60 43.97
C ASN A 103 7.86 12.70 44.61
N SER A 104 7.24 13.77 45.10
CA SER A 104 7.93 14.85 45.77
C SER A 104 8.36 14.53 47.22
N GLY A 105 7.80 13.47 47.79
CA GLY A 105 8.17 12.99 49.13
C GLY A 105 9.52 12.24 49.15
N THR A 106 10.11 12.10 50.35
CA THR A 106 11.37 11.36 50.52
C THR A 106 11.22 9.89 50.13
N GLY A 107 12.18 9.36 49.37
CA GLY A 107 12.18 7.95 48.98
C GLY A 107 12.21 7.01 50.19
N SER A 108 11.42 5.93 50.12
CA SER A 108 11.25 4.97 51.21
C SER A 108 11.81 3.57 50.91
N GLN A 109 12.33 3.33 49.71
CA GLN A 109 12.88 2.02 49.32
C GLN A 109 14.18 2.14 48.51
N PRO A 110 15.11 1.19 48.67
CA PRO A 110 16.40 1.21 47.99
C PRO A 110 16.33 0.59 46.57
N SER A 111 15.24 -0.04 46.21
CA SER A 111 15.07 -0.74 44.91
C SER A 111 14.12 0.02 44.00
N PRO A 112 14.39 0.12 42.70
CA PRO A 112 13.48 0.71 41.74
C PRO A 112 12.27 -0.20 41.40
N ALA A 113 12.26 -1.45 41.87
CA ALA A 113 11.19 -2.39 41.58
C ALA A 113 9.85 -1.88 42.11
N ALA A 114 8.87 -1.72 41.20
CA ALA A 114 7.55 -1.14 41.48
C ALA A 114 7.60 0.27 42.11
N GLY A 115 8.72 0.98 42.00
CA GLY A 115 8.92 2.34 42.53
C GLY A 115 8.92 3.40 41.43
N VAL A 116 8.73 4.64 41.83
CA VAL A 116 8.94 5.84 41.02
C VAL A 116 10.05 6.67 41.62
N TRP A 117 10.63 7.57 40.85
CA TRP A 117 11.60 8.54 41.37
C TRP A 117 10.99 9.31 42.53
N ALA A 118 11.76 9.52 43.59
CA ALA A 118 11.32 10.22 44.79
C ALA A 118 12.28 11.35 45.13
N GLY A 119 11.81 12.32 45.92
CA GLY A 119 12.62 13.36 46.46
C GLY A 119 13.70 12.82 47.39
N SER A 120 14.81 13.56 47.50
CA SER A 120 15.93 13.23 48.36
C SER A 120 16.36 14.48 49.13
N THR A 121 16.93 14.26 50.31
CA THR A 121 17.61 15.32 51.09
C THR A 121 19.03 15.60 50.58
N LEU A 122 19.52 14.80 49.62
CA LEU A 122 20.82 14.98 48.97
C LEU A 122 20.60 15.62 47.58
N ASP A 123 21.57 16.41 47.14
CA ASP A 123 21.59 16.99 45.83
C ASP A 123 21.68 15.89 44.76
N GLN A 124 20.62 15.71 43.98
CA GLN A 124 20.51 14.67 42.94
C GLN A 124 20.72 15.20 41.53
N PHE A 125 20.84 16.52 41.35
CA PHE A 125 21.01 17.18 40.08
C PHE A 125 22.32 17.98 40.06
N SER A 126 22.98 17.98 38.91
CA SER A 126 24.20 18.75 38.67
C SER A 126 23.98 19.74 37.52
N THR A 127 24.54 20.94 37.67
CA THR A 127 24.63 21.93 36.60
C THR A 127 25.80 21.69 35.66
N GLY A 128 26.69 20.74 35.99
CA GLY A 128 27.84 20.35 35.17
C GLY A 128 27.42 19.56 33.93
N ALA A 129 28.28 19.57 32.91
CA ALA A 129 28.08 18.74 31.74
C ALA A 129 28.02 17.25 32.12
N PRO A 130 27.14 16.43 31.52
CA PRO A 130 27.07 15.00 31.85
C PRO A 130 28.36 14.30 31.46
N ALA A 131 28.99 13.65 32.44
CA ALA A 131 30.26 12.92 32.28
C ALA A 131 30.02 11.47 31.80
N ASN A 132 28.85 10.90 32.09
CA ASN A 132 28.51 9.53 31.75
C ASN A 132 27.03 9.44 31.31
N ALA A 133 26.72 8.50 30.40
CA ALA A 133 25.35 8.17 30.07
C ALA A 133 24.72 7.31 31.19
N MET A 134 23.40 7.43 31.37
CA MET A 134 22.65 6.48 32.19
C MET A 134 22.74 5.07 31.58
N SER A 135 22.47 4.06 32.40
CA SER A 135 22.46 2.68 31.94
C SER A 135 21.59 2.56 30.68
N PRO A 136 22.05 1.92 29.60
CA PRO A 136 21.24 1.68 28.39
C PRO A 136 19.99 0.84 28.67
N ASN A 137 19.95 0.16 29.81
CA ASN A 137 18.76 -0.61 30.26
C ASN A 137 17.76 0.24 31.04
N GLY A 138 17.98 1.55 31.19
CA GLY A 138 17.07 2.47 31.89
C GLY A 138 15.75 2.70 31.10
N THR A 139 15.78 2.47 29.81
CA THR A 139 14.61 2.51 28.92
C THR A 139 14.65 1.31 27.98
N THR A 140 13.50 0.75 27.65
CA THR A 140 13.39 -0.30 26.65
C THR A 140 12.82 0.26 25.36
N ASN A 141 13.25 -0.29 24.24
CA ASN A 141 12.63 0.03 22.96
C ASN A 141 11.20 -0.53 22.94
N SER A 142 10.27 0.29 22.46
CA SER A 142 8.90 -0.13 22.17
C SER A 142 8.64 0.01 20.67
N GLY A 143 7.95 -0.97 20.09
CA GLY A 143 7.72 -1.06 18.65
C GLY A 143 8.69 -2.04 17.98
N GLY A 144 8.45 -2.37 16.71
CA GLY A 144 9.22 -3.39 15.98
C GLY A 144 9.47 -3.06 14.52
N ASN A 145 9.08 -1.87 14.05
CA ASN A 145 9.20 -1.46 12.64
C ASN A 145 8.63 -2.50 11.64
N LEU A 146 7.65 -3.29 12.08
CA LEU A 146 7.00 -4.27 11.22
C LEU A 146 6.02 -3.56 10.29
N PRO A 147 5.97 -3.97 9.02
CA PRO A 147 4.96 -3.46 8.11
C PRO A 147 3.56 -3.88 8.57
N HIS A 148 2.58 -3.05 8.32
CA HIS A 148 1.16 -3.37 8.48
C HIS A 148 0.48 -3.48 7.12
N ASP A 149 -0.58 -4.26 7.09
CA ASP A 149 -1.44 -4.43 5.92
C ASP A 149 -2.22 -3.12 5.67
N ASN A 150 -2.14 -2.62 4.43
CA ASN A 150 -2.80 -1.39 3.98
C ASN A 150 -3.96 -1.66 3.01
N VAL A 151 -4.41 -2.90 2.93
CA VAL A 151 -5.54 -3.31 2.08
C VAL A 151 -6.84 -3.02 2.83
N SER A 152 -7.74 -2.25 2.18
CA SER A 152 -9.10 -2.06 2.69
C SER A 152 -9.86 -3.38 2.74
N PRO A 153 -10.91 -3.52 3.59
CA PRO A 153 -11.81 -4.67 3.51
C PRO A 153 -12.38 -4.82 2.10
N VAL A 154 -12.21 -5.98 1.48
CA VAL A 154 -12.60 -6.25 0.09
C VAL A 154 -13.43 -7.52 -0.02
N LEU A 155 -14.32 -7.55 -1.00
CA LEU A 155 -14.94 -8.77 -1.52
C LEU A 155 -14.31 -9.07 -2.88
N VAL A 156 -13.69 -10.24 -3.02
CA VAL A 156 -13.00 -10.62 -4.25
C VAL A 156 -14.00 -11.06 -5.30
N VAL A 157 -13.97 -10.38 -6.45
CA VAL A 157 -14.65 -10.75 -7.69
C VAL A 157 -13.66 -10.64 -8.85
N ASN A 158 -13.90 -11.36 -9.94
CA ASN A 158 -12.98 -11.34 -11.07
C ASN A 158 -13.34 -10.26 -12.08
N PHE A 159 -12.31 -9.75 -12.76
CA PHE A 159 -12.45 -8.91 -13.94
C PHE A 159 -12.08 -9.72 -15.17
N VAL A 160 -12.89 -9.60 -16.21
CA VAL A 160 -12.65 -10.22 -17.52
C VAL A 160 -12.65 -9.15 -18.59
N ILE A 161 -11.79 -9.31 -19.61
CA ILE A 161 -11.69 -8.44 -20.78
C ILE A 161 -12.13 -9.19 -22.02
N SER A 162 -12.91 -8.55 -22.88
CA SER A 162 -13.35 -9.12 -24.15
C SER A 162 -12.22 -9.11 -25.18
N LEU A 163 -11.91 -10.28 -25.74
CA LEU A 163 -10.90 -10.46 -26.79
C LEU A 163 -11.45 -10.17 -28.18
N PHE A 164 -12.77 -10.32 -28.36
CA PHE A 164 -13.48 -10.17 -29.64
C PHE A 164 -14.75 -9.37 -29.45
N GLY A 165 -15.24 -8.75 -30.52
CA GLY A 165 -16.48 -7.99 -30.48
C GLY A 165 -16.48 -6.83 -31.47
N ILE A 166 -17.26 -5.79 -31.16
CA ILE A 166 -17.32 -4.58 -31.98
C ILE A 166 -16.10 -3.72 -31.69
N TYR A 167 -15.39 -3.30 -32.74
CA TYR A 167 -14.29 -2.35 -32.57
C TYR A 167 -14.85 -0.97 -32.22
N PRO A 168 -14.47 -0.35 -31.06
CA PRO A 168 -14.97 0.97 -30.70
C PRO A 168 -14.41 2.03 -31.65
N SER A 169 -15.30 2.77 -32.33
CA SER A 169 -14.91 3.93 -33.14
C SER A 169 -14.91 5.19 -32.29
N GLN A 170 -13.92 6.04 -32.47
CA GLN A 170 -13.96 7.40 -31.96
C GLN A 170 -14.93 8.19 -32.85
N GLY A 171 -16.02 8.68 -32.26
CA GLY A 171 -17.01 9.53 -32.93
C GLY A 171 -16.50 10.95 -33.15
#